data_fe51b28a7474f16785d78e26dd3ab846
#
_entry.id   fe51b28a7474f16785d78e26dd3ab846
#
_cell.length_a   1.000
_cell.length_b   1.000
_cell.length_c   1.000
_cell.angle_alpha   90.00
_cell.angle_beta   90.00
_cell.angle_gamma   90.00
#
_symmetry.space_group_name_H-M   'P 1'
#
loop_
_entity.id
_entity.type
_entity.pdbx_description
1 polymer ?
#
loop_
_entity_poly.entity_id
_entity_poly.type
_entity_poly.pdbx_seq_one_letter_code
_entity_poly.pdbx_strand_id
1 'polypeptide(L)'
;MRNYKGWSGDFRKESLKLTNRAKKMGWIANPTCCNRCGQTKGILHLHNEDYDVTYYTLRKVFDRFPVTITEEEKEKVNSVLEQICWRCHMLHHSVRRNKEAVEKYFEEVKNGKQWPPVYRHDFTILKRDHNV
;
A
#
# COMPACT_ATOMS: atom_id res chain seq x y z
N MET A 1 11.61 7.45 -8.52
CA MET A 1 10.98 6.19 -8.07
C MET A 1 11.42 5.04 -8.97
N ARG A 2 11.89 3.93 -8.40
CA ARG A 2 12.34 2.78 -9.18
C ARG A 2 11.17 2.04 -9.82
N ASN A 3 11.43 1.33 -10.93
CA ASN A 3 10.42 0.46 -11.53
C ASN A 3 10.07 -0.71 -10.62
N TYR A 4 8.82 -1.14 -10.65
CA TYR A 4 8.32 -2.25 -9.84
C TYR A 4 7.43 -3.13 -10.71
N LYS A 5 7.78 -4.41 -10.83
CA LYS A 5 7.05 -5.39 -11.66
C LYS A 5 6.77 -4.89 -13.08
N GLY A 6 7.73 -4.16 -13.68
CA GLY A 6 7.59 -3.59 -15.02
C GLY A 6 6.87 -2.24 -15.09
N TRP A 7 6.28 -1.75 -14.00
CA TRP A 7 5.67 -0.42 -13.97
C TRP A 7 6.70 0.66 -13.67
N SER A 8 6.70 1.75 -14.45
CA SER A 8 7.58 2.88 -14.21
C SER A 8 7.21 3.62 -12.92
N GLY A 9 8.18 4.37 -12.36
CA GLY A 9 7.93 5.22 -11.21
C GLY A 9 6.86 6.27 -11.50
N ASP A 10 6.90 6.87 -12.68
CA ASP A 10 5.94 7.91 -13.07
C ASP A 10 4.52 7.35 -13.19
N PHE A 11 4.36 6.16 -13.77
CA PHE A 11 3.06 5.49 -13.86
C PHE A 11 2.50 5.20 -12.46
N ARG A 12 3.34 4.70 -11.55
CA ARG A 12 2.92 4.42 -10.16
C ARG A 12 2.51 5.70 -9.41
N LYS A 13 3.21 6.83 -9.67
CA LYS A 13 2.82 8.13 -9.09
C LYS A 13 1.46 8.59 -9.59
N GLU A 14 1.18 8.43 -10.88
CA GLU A 14 -0.13 8.77 -11.44
C GLU A 14 -1.23 7.90 -10.85
N SER A 15 -0.98 6.59 -10.70
CA SER A 15 -1.91 5.68 -10.02
C SER A 15 -2.18 6.12 -8.58
N LEU A 16 -1.14 6.56 -7.85
CA LEU A 16 -1.28 7.04 -6.48
C LEU A 16 -2.14 8.30 -6.40
N LYS A 17 -1.96 9.24 -7.33
CA LYS A 17 -2.80 10.44 -7.40
C LYS A 17 -4.28 10.09 -7.57
N LEU A 18 -4.58 9.15 -8.46
CA LEU A 18 -5.95 8.69 -8.68
C LEU A 18 -6.51 7.98 -7.44
N THR A 19 -5.69 7.14 -6.79
CA THR A 19 -6.07 6.48 -5.53
C THR A 19 -6.42 7.49 -4.45
N ASN A 20 -5.60 8.54 -4.30
CA ASN A 20 -5.84 9.59 -3.31
C ASN A 20 -7.12 10.38 -3.61
N ARG A 21 -7.43 10.64 -4.88
CA ARG A 21 -8.70 11.25 -5.28
C ARG A 21 -9.87 10.34 -4.93
N ALA A 22 -9.76 9.04 -5.21
CA ALA A 22 -10.79 8.05 -4.89
C ALA A 22 -11.03 7.94 -3.38
N LYS A 23 -9.99 8.06 -2.55
CA LYS A 23 -10.14 8.15 -1.09
C LYS A 23 -10.96 9.37 -0.68
N LYS A 24 -10.70 10.54 -1.27
CA LYS A 24 -11.46 11.76 -0.99
C LYS A 24 -12.92 11.62 -1.38
N MET A 25 -13.22 10.85 -2.42
CA MET A 25 -14.58 10.56 -2.84
C MET A 25 -15.27 9.51 -1.96
N GLY A 26 -14.55 8.87 -1.05
CA GLY A 26 -15.10 7.82 -0.19
C GLY A 26 -15.17 6.44 -0.85
N TRP A 27 -14.59 6.27 -2.02
CA TRP A 27 -14.62 4.98 -2.76
C TRP A 27 -13.57 3.98 -2.28
N ILE A 28 -12.50 4.47 -1.67
CA ILE A 28 -11.44 3.67 -1.08
C ILE A 28 -11.27 4.09 0.37
N ALA A 29 -11.41 3.14 1.30
CA ALA A 29 -11.24 3.41 2.73
C ALA A 29 -9.76 3.58 3.09
N ASN A 30 -9.46 4.42 4.07
CA ASN A 30 -8.14 4.48 4.66
C ASN A 30 -7.86 3.16 5.39
N PRO A 31 -6.61 2.67 5.38
CA PRO A 31 -6.28 1.43 6.06
C PRO A 31 -6.47 1.55 7.59
N THR A 32 -7.06 0.54 8.19
CA THR A 32 -7.35 0.49 9.64
C THR A 32 -6.60 -0.62 10.35
N CYS A 33 -6.10 -1.61 9.62
CA CYS A 33 -5.32 -2.71 10.20
C CYS A 33 -4.41 -3.32 9.13
N CYS A 34 -3.38 -4.03 9.58
CA CYS A 34 -2.54 -4.83 8.69
C CYS A 34 -3.20 -6.19 8.46
N ASN A 35 -3.49 -6.51 7.20
CA ASN A 35 -4.10 -7.81 6.87
C ASN A 35 -3.16 -8.99 7.10
N ARG A 36 -1.86 -8.75 7.25
CA ARG A 36 -0.87 -9.81 7.43
C ARG A 36 -0.57 -10.11 8.88
N CYS A 37 -0.24 -9.11 9.70
CA CYS A 37 0.11 -9.31 11.11
C CYS A 37 -0.92 -8.76 12.09
N GLY A 38 -1.96 -8.08 11.62
CA GLY A 38 -3.03 -7.55 12.46
C GLY A 38 -2.72 -6.24 13.19
N GLN A 39 -1.59 -5.59 12.91
CA GLN A 39 -1.25 -4.31 13.55
C GLN A 39 -2.28 -3.23 13.20
N THR A 40 -2.79 -2.54 14.20
CA THR A 40 -3.80 -1.48 14.04
C THR A 40 -3.27 -0.08 14.31
N LYS A 41 -2.03 0.05 14.76
CA LYS A 41 -1.41 1.32 15.16
C LYS A 41 -0.23 1.66 14.26
N GLY A 42 0.14 2.95 14.24
CA GLY A 42 1.26 3.43 13.46
C GLY A 42 0.95 3.53 11.97
N ILE A 43 1.99 3.50 11.16
CA ILE A 43 1.87 3.65 9.71
C ILE A 43 1.24 2.39 9.10
N LEU A 44 0.12 2.59 8.42
CA LEU A 44 -0.56 1.57 7.62
C LEU A 44 -0.61 2.06 6.18
N HIS A 45 -0.26 1.18 5.25
CA HIS A 45 -0.24 1.48 3.82
C HIS A 45 -1.34 0.74 3.07
N LEU A 46 -1.75 1.30 1.93
CA LEU A 46 -2.46 0.55 0.90
C LEU A 46 -1.44 0.10 -0.13
N HIS A 47 -1.10 -1.18 -0.12
CA HIS A 47 -0.21 -1.78 -1.11
C HIS A 47 -1.01 -2.12 -2.36
N ASN A 48 -0.55 -1.65 -3.52
CA ASN A 48 -1.22 -1.89 -4.79
C ASN A 48 -0.58 -3.08 -5.50
N GLU A 49 -1.33 -4.17 -5.63
CA GLU A 49 -0.85 -5.39 -6.31
C GLU A 49 -0.91 -5.27 -7.82
N ASP A 50 -1.79 -4.43 -8.38
CA ASP A 50 -1.95 -4.26 -9.81
C ASP A 50 -2.23 -2.80 -10.17
N TYR A 51 -1.16 -2.08 -10.53
CA TYR A 51 -1.25 -0.67 -10.91
C TYR A 51 -2.05 -0.44 -12.19
N ASP A 52 -2.09 -1.42 -13.11
CA ASP A 52 -2.90 -1.30 -14.32
C ASP A 52 -4.39 -1.26 -13.99
N VAL A 53 -4.86 -2.16 -13.14
CA VAL A 53 -6.26 -2.18 -12.71
C VAL A 53 -6.64 -0.86 -12.05
N THR A 54 -5.84 -0.38 -11.11
CA THR A 54 -6.09 0.87 -10.39
C THR A 54 -6.11 2.06 -11.35
N TYR A 55 -5.07 2.21 -12.17
CA TYR A 55 -4.93 3.35 -13.06
C TYR A 55 -6.05 3.40 -14.11
N TYR A 56 -6.22 2.33 -14.88
CA TYR A 56 -7.16 2.36 -15.99
C TYR A 56 -8.62 2.41 -15.54
N THR A 57 -8.95 1.76 -14.43
CA THR A 57 -10.30 1.82 -13.88
C THR A 57 -10.62 3.23 -13.37
N LEU A 58 -9.74 3.81 -12.54
CA LEU A 58 -9.96 5.14 -11.97
C LEU A 58 -9.87 6.25 -13.02
N ARG A 59 -8.96 6.12 -14.00
CA ARG A 59 -8.86 7.09 -15.09
C ARG A 59 -10.16 7.19 -15.85
N LYS A 60 -10.75 6.05 -16.21
CA LYS A 60 -12.04 5.97 -16.88
C LYS A 60 -13.15 6.62 -16.04
N VAL A 61 -13.16 6.36 -14.72
CA VAL A 61 -14.15 6.90 -13.80
C VAL A 61 -14.04 8.43 -13.71
N PHE A 62 -12.83 8.97 -13.53
CA PHE A 62 -12.62 10.41 -13.42
C PHE A 62 -12.76 11.17 -14.74
N ASP A 63 -12.70 10.49 -15.87
CA ASP A 63 -12.96 11.08 -17.18
C ASP A 63 -14.45 11.16 -17.53
N ARG A 64 -15.32 10.56 -16.72
CA ARG A 64 -16.78 10.65 -16.91
C ARG A 64 -17.32 12.01 -16.49
N PHE A 65 -18.38 12.41 -17.15
CA PHE A 65 -19.11 13.62 -16.79
C PHE A 65 -20.61 13.31 -16.67
N PRO A 66 -21.21 13.37 -15.45
CA PRO A 66 -20.55 13.63 -14.16
C PRO A 66 -19.65 12.46 -13.70
N VAL A 67 -18.69 12.76 -12.83
CA VAL A 67 -17.80 11.75 -12.27
C VAL A 67 -18.61 10.78 -11.40
N THR A 68 -18.66 9.52 -11.82
CA THR A 68 -19.42 8.47 -11.13
C THR A 68 -18.66 7.14 -11.20
N ILE A 69 -18.87 6.30 -10.20
CA ILE A 69 -18.26 4.97 -10.12
C ILE A 69 -19.36 3.92 -9.91
N THR A 70 -19.25 2.79 -10.61
CA THR A 70 -20.13 1.63 -10.38
C THR A 70 -19.63 0.81 -9.20
N GLU A 71 -20.51 0.03 -8.58
CA GLU A 71 -20.11 -0.88 -7.49
C GLU A 71 -19.07 -1.91 -7.98
N GLU A 72 -19.23 -2.40 -9.22
CA GLU A 72 -18.27 -3.32 -9.83
C GLU A 72 -16.88 -2.70 -9.98
N GLU A 73 -16.80 -1.46 -10.42
CA GLU A 73 -15.53 -0.73 -10.55
C GLU A 73 -14.88 -0.48 -9.19
N LYS A 74 -15.69 -0.12 -8.19
CA LYS A 74 -15.23 0.08 -6.82
C LYS A 74 -14.65 -1.21 -6.24
N GLU A 75 -15.34 -2.32 -6.37
CA GLU A 75 -14.85 -3.64 -5.93
C GLU A 75 -13.57 -4.04 -6.65
N LYS A 76 -13.50 -3.80 -7.95
CA LYS A 76 -12.33 -4.12 -8.77
C LYS A 76 -11.08 -3.39 -8.27
N VAL A 77 -11.18 -2.09 -8.01
CA VAL A 77 -10.06 -1.29 -7.51
C VAL A 77 -9.68 -1.73 -6.09
N ASN A 78 -10.66 -1.93 -5.21
CA ASN A 78 -10.38 -2.35 -3.83
C ASN A 78 -9.78 -3.76 -3.76
N SER A 79 -10.08 -4.64 -4.71
CA SER A 79 -9.56 -6.00 -4.72
C SER A 79 -8.05 -6.10 -4.93
N VAL A 80 -7.44 -5.08 -5.54
CA VAL A 80 -5.98 -5.04 -5.77
C VAL A 80 -5.23 -4.20 -4.74
N LEU A 81 -5.93 -3.68 -3.74
CA LEU A 81 -5.34 -2.88 -2.66
C LEU A 81 -5.33 -3.70 -1.37
N GLU A 82 -4.18 -3.85 -0.77
CA GLU A 82 -4.00 -4.58 0.49
C GLU A 82 -3.56 -3.62 1.60
N GLN A 83 -4.24 -3.68 2.75
CA GLN A 83 -3.86 -2.93 3.94
C GLN A 83 -2.72 -3.65 4.64
N ILE A 84 -1.55 -3.01 4.75
CA ILE A 84 -0.39 -3.60 5.42
C ILE A 84 0.35 -2.56 6.25
N CYS A 85 0.95 -3.00 7.36
CA CYS A 85 1.78 -2.11 8.18
C CYS A 85 3.14 -1.87 7.50
N TRP A 86 3.88 -0.89 8.01
CA TRP A 86 5.17 -0.52 7.44
C TRP A 86 6.15 -1.71 7.40
N ARG A 87 6.21 -2.50 8.47
CA ARG A 87 7.11 -3.66 8.55
C ARG A 87 6.77 -4.74 7.52
N CYS A 88 5.49 -5.09 7.42
CA CYS A 88 5.03 -6.07 6.44
C CYS A 88 5.26 -5.58 5.01
N HIS A 89 5.06 -4.28 4.75
CA HIS A 89 5.30 -3.67 3.45
C HIS A 89 6.79 -3.74 3.07
N MET A 90 7.68 -3.39 4.00
CA MET A 90 9.12 -3.47 3.75
C MET A 90 9.58 -4.90 3.47
N LEU A 91 9.06 -5.87 4.22
CA LEU A 91 9.38 -7.29 3.99
C LEU A 91 8.85 -7.77 2.64
N HIS A 92 7.66 -7.34 2.25
CA HIS A 92 7.10 -7.67 0.94
C HIS A 92 8.05 -7.26 -0.19
N HIS A 93 8.63 -6.06 -0.11
CA HIS A 93 9.59 -5.58 -1.10
C HIS A 93 10.99 -6.21 -0.95
N SER A 94 11.30 -6.82 0.19
CA SER A 94 12.59 -7.45 0.46
C SER A 94 12.67 -8.90 -0.03
N VAL A 95 11.58 -9.48 -0.51
CA VAL A 95 11.51 -10.90 -0.92
C VAL A 95 12.59 -11.28 -1.93
N ARG A 96 12.94 -10.36 -2.84
CA ARG A 96 13.97 -10.60 -3.86
C ARG A 96 15.39 -10.56 -3.31
N ARG A 97 15.61 -9.87 -2.17
CA ARG A 97 16.93 -9.68 -1.57
C ARG A 97 17.25 -10.72 -0.51
N ASN A 98 16.22 -11.16 0.21
CA ASN A 98 16.41 -12.07 1.33
C ASN A 98 15.19 -12.99 1.49
N LYS A 99 15.11 -13.98 0.62
CA LYS A 99 13.99 -14.92 0.56
C LYS A 99 13.82 -15.69 1.89
N GLU A 100 14.93 -16.16 2.48
CA GLU A 100 14.89 -16.93 3.73
C GLU A 100 14.31 -16.12 4.90
N ALA A 101 14.74 -14.87 5.05
CA ALA A 101 14.22 -13.99 6.10
C ALA A 101 12.73 -13.72 5.93
N VAL A 102 12.27 -13.54 4.69
CA VAL A 102 10.86 -13.33 4.40
C VAL A 102 10.04 -14.58 4.69
N GLU A 103 10.52 -15.74 4.29
CA GLU A 103 9.86 -17.03 4.57
C GLU A 103 9.75 -17.28 6.08
N LYS A 104 10.83 -17.03 6.83
CA LYS A 104 10.85 -17.14 8.30
C LYS A 104 9.84 -16.17 8.92
N TYR A 105 9.77 -14.95 8.42
CA TYR A 105 8.81 -13.96 8.89
C TYR A 105 7.37 -14.41 8.67
N PHE A 106 7.04 -14.91 7.49
CA PHE A 106 5.69 -15.40 7.21
C PHE A 106 5.30 -16.56 8.12
N GLU A 107 6.24 -17.43 8.45
CA GLU A 107 6.01 -18.52 9.39
C GLU A 107 5.72 -17.97 10.80
N GLU A 108 6.49 -16.99 11.25
CA GLU A 108 6.26 -16.33 12.55
C GLU A 108 4.91 -15.63 12.62
N VAL A 109 4.51 -14.92 11.56
CA VAL A 109 3.20 -14.24 11.48
C VAL A 109 2.07 -15.27 11.52
N LYS A 110 2.23 -16.38 10.81
CA LYS A 110 1.27 -17.49 10.83
C LYS A 110 1.10 -18.07 12.24
N ASN A 111 2.15 -18.03 13.05
CA ASN A 111 2.14 -18.47 14.45
C ASN A 111 1.72 -17.37 15.44
N GLY A 112 1.23 -16.24 14.94
CA GLY A 112 0.65 -15.18 15.76
C GLY A 112 1.56 -13.99 16.07
N LYS A 113 2.74 -13.90 15.48
CA LYS A 113 3.63 -12.74 15.71
C LYS A 113 3.03 -11.48 15.09
N GLN A 114 3.04 -10.40 15.87
CA GLN A 114 2.66 -9.08 15.41
C GLN A 114 3.88 -8.14 15.54
N TRP A 115 4.14 -7.35 14.47
CA TRP A 115 5.20 -6.36 14.55
C TRP A 115 4.84 -5.20 15.46
N PRO A 116 5.82 -4.58 16.16
CA PRO A 116 5.60 -3.32 16.85
C PRO A 116 5.15 -2.24 15.84
N PRO A 117 4.29 -1.28 16.27
CA PRO A 117 3.88 -0.19 15.37
C PRO A 117 5.06 0.72 15.04
N VAL A 118 5.07 1.23 13.80
CA VAL A 118 6.06 2.22 13.35
C VAL A 118 5.33 3.53 13.08
N TYR A 119 5.80 4.62 13.67
CA TYR A 119 5.19 5.93 13.54
C TYR A 119 6.04 6.86 12.68
N ARG A 120 5.44 7.88 12.09
CA ARG A 120 6.17 8.85 11.25
C ARG A 120 7.26 9.58 12.02
N HIS A 121 7.05 9.88 13.29
CA HIS A 121 8.04 10.56 14.11
C HIS A 121 9.31 9.72 14.30
N ASP A 122 9.23 8.40 14.19
CA ASP A 122 10.40 7.52 14.27
C ASP A 122 11.41 7.84 13.17
N PHE A 123 10.92 8.13 11.97
CA PHE A 123 11.78 8.54 10.84
C PHE A 123 12.36 9.93 11.03
N THR A 124 11.62 10.84 11.63
CA THR A 124 12.10 12.20 11.92
C THR A 124 13.25 12.16 12.91
N ILE A 125 13.16 11.33 13.93
CA ILE A 125 14.24 11.14 14.92
C ILE A 125 15.49 10.55 14.22
N LEU A 126 15.34 9.54 13.39
CA LEU A 126 16.43 8.93 12.66
C LEU A 126 17.12 9.92 11.71
N LYS A 127 16.36 10.78 11.03
CA LYS A 127 16.91 11.85 10.20
C LYS A 127 17.73 12.86 11.01
N ARG A 128 17.28 13.22 12.22
CA ARG A 128 18.01 14.11 13.10
C ARG A 128 19.35 13.53 13.51
N ASP A 129 19.38 12.25 13.85
CA ASP A 129 20.60 11.56 14.24
C ASP A 129 21.62 11.49 13.11
N HIS A 130 21.15 11.35 11.87
CA HIS A 130 22.02 11.36 10.69
C HIS A 130 22.55 12.73 10.30
N ASN A 131 21.92 13.79 10.72
CA ASN A 131 22.28 15.17 10.38
C ASN A 131 23.12 15.88 11.45
N VAL A 132 23.49 15.18 12.49
CA VAL A 132 24.34 15.72 13.58
C VAL A 132 25.81 15.52 13.30
#